data_249664e519103b918bc1a3efd1306c59
#
_entry.id   249664e519103b918bc1a3efd1306c59
#
_cell.length_a   1.000
_cell.length_b   1.000
_cell.length_c   1.000
_cell.angle_alpha   90.00
_cell.angle_beta   90.00
_cell.angle_gamma   90.00
#
_symmetry.space_group_name_H-M   'P 1'
#
loop_
_entity.id
_entity.type
_entity.pdbx_description
1 polymer ?
#
loop_
_entity_poly.entity_id
_entity_poly.type
_entity_poly.pdbx_seq_one_letter_code
_entity_poly.pdbx_strand_id
1 'polypeptide(L)'
;MASNAKRIIWTLALALPCVLFGVGLLGMGLGAAKPNAGGPKIEGTYILEYRIMPDGTKITSPAVVGIMTYTDDYRNMNVCWMNDGKPASISLIAKYTLSEKEYTEDSMFYSANIDAKGLTYDTTALHGASPVTMKDGGPQFKFPNHGEPSGAFTKDGMIATMPGAFTDHWKKID
;
A
#
# COMPACT_ATOMS: atom_id res chain seq x y z
N MET A 1 10.54 28.37 52.82
CA MET A 1 11.56 29.15 52.07
C MET A 1 11.06 29.27 50.63
N ALA A 2 10.61 30.48 50.29
CA ALA A 2 10.07 30.78 48.96
C ALA A 2 11.20 31.34 48.08
N SER A 3 11.31 30.89 46.86
CA SER A 3 12.20 31.50 45.86
C SER A 3 11.38 31.94 44.64
N ASN A 4 11.42 33.25 44.44
CA ASN A 4 10.80 34.00 43.35
C ASN A 4 11.49 33.73 42.00
N ALA A 5 10.73 33.31 40.98
CA ALA A 5 11.17 33.38 39.59
C ALA A 5 10.58 34.60 38.90
N LYS A 6 11.44 35.48 38.46
CA LYS A 6 11.11 36.74 37.76
C LYS A 6 10.69 36.46 36.30
N ARG A 7 9.52 36.99 35.93
CA ARG A 7 9.09 37.15 34.53
C ARG A 7 9.86 38.28 33.87
N ILE A 8 10.46 38.01 32.73
CA ILE A 8 10.98 39.04 31.81
C ILE A 8 10.07 39.04 30.59
N ILE A 9 9.35 40.15 30.44
CA ILE A 9 8.53 40.47 29.26
C ILE A 9 9.42 41.30 28.35
N TRP A 10 9.66 40.85 27.12
CA TRP A 10 10.23 41.70 26.06
C TRP A 10 9.16 41.98 25.01
N THR A 11 8.69 43.22 25.02
CA THR A 11 7.87 43.80 23.95
C THR A 11 8.82 44.50 22.98
N LEU A 12 8.91 44.04 21.77
CA LEU A 12 9.52 44.81 20.68
C LEU A 12 8.49 44.97 19.57
N ALA A 13 7.97 46.17 19.47
CA ALA A 13 7.23 46.67 18.32
C ALA A 13 8.23 47.17 17.27
N LEU A 14 8.11 46.68 16.05
CA LEU A 14 8.76 47.31 14.90
C LEU A 14 7.79 47.35 13.72
N ALA A 15 7.65 48.57 13.22
CA ALA A 15 6.69 48.98 12.21
C ALA A 15 7.06 48.48 10.80
N LEU A 16 6.02 48.20 10.03
CA LEU A 16 6.04 47.94 8.59
C LEU A 16 6.46 49.18 7.77
N PRO A 17 6.93 48.92 6.54
CA PRO A 17 6.25 49.53 5.40
C PRO A 17 5.66 48.54 4.43
N CYS A 18 4.38 48.74 4.07
CA CYS A 18 3.69 48.11 2.97
C CYS A 18 4.34 48.51 1.64
N VAL A 19 4.83 47.50 0.92
CA VAL A 19 5.09 47.62 -0.52
C VAL A 19 4.11 46.70 -1.22
N LEU A 20 3.10 47.32 -1.83
CA LEU A 20 2.17 46.68 -2.76
C LEU A 20 2.89 46.39 -4.08
N PHE A 21 3.37 45.20 -4.29
CA PHE A 21 3.65 44.68 -5.61
C PHE A 21 2.50 43.78 -6.03
N GLY A 22 1.64 44.28 -6.90
CA GLY A 22 0.67 43.50 -7.63
C GLY A 22 1.40 42.59 -8.61
N VAL A 23 1.52 41.30 -8.29
CA VAL A 23 1.89 40.26 -9.23
C VAL A 23 0.60 39.52 -9.55
N GLY A 24 0.11 39.69 -10.79
CA GLY A 24 -0.97 38.92 -11.34
C GLY A 24 -0.61 37.45 -11.33
N LEU A 25 -1.21 36.69 -10.45
CA LEU A 25 -1.23 35.22 -10.50
C LEU A 25 -2.08 34.80 -11.70
N LEU A 26 -1.42 34.58 -12.84
CA LEU A 26 -1.94 33.66 -13.83
C LEU A 26 -1.99 32.30 -13.14
N GLY A 27 -3.17 31.94 -12.63
CA GLY A 27 -3.48 30.62 -12.12
C GLY A 27 -3.42 29.61 -13.27
N MET A 28 -2.21 29.10 -13.58
CA MET A 28 -2.09 27.80 -14.21
C MET A 28 -2.56 26.78 -13.17
N GLY A 29 -3.81 26.43 -13.24
CA GLY A 29 -4.35 25.25 -12.60
C GLY A 29 -3.57 24.04 -13.11
N LEU A 30 -2.49 23.69 -12.39
CA LEU A 30 -1.93 22.35 -12.47
C LEU A 30 -3.04 21.43 -11.94
N GLY A 31 -3.95 21.04 -12.84
CA GLY A 31 -4.82 19.90 -12.58
C GLY A 31 -3.89 18.76 -12.21
N ALA A 32 -3.94 18.34 -10.95
CA ALA A 32 -3.27 17.12 -10.53
C ALA A 32 -3.74 16.03 -11.50
N ALA A 33 -2.83 15.52 -12.33
CA ALA A 33 -3.15 14.41 -13.21
C ALA A 33 -3.73 13.31 -12.32
N LYS A 34 -4.90 12.76 -12.70
CA LYS A 34 -5.48 11.63 -11.98
C LYS A 34 -4.40 10.56 -11.90
N PRO A 35 -4.03 10.10 -10.70
CA PRO A 35 -3.19 8.91 -10.57
C PRO A 35 -3.80 7.81 -11.44
N ASN A 36 -3.01 7.02 -12.11
CA ASN A 36 -3.43 5.93 -13.01
C ASN A 36 -4.16 6.32 -14.32
N ALA A 37 -4.26 7.60 -14.68
CA ALA A 37 -4.81 7.99 -15.98
C ALA A 37 -3.89 7.50 -17.13
N GLY A 38 -4.25 6.39 -17.78
CA GLY A 38 -3.55 5.81 -18.93
C GLY A 38 -2.56 4.70 -18.62
N GLY A 39 -2.43 4.26 -17.36
CA GLY A 39 -1.64 3.09 -16.96
C GLY A 39 -2.36 1.76 -17.16
N PRO A 40 -1.65 0.62 -16.90
CA PRO A 40 -2.29 -0.70 -16.86
C PRO A 40 -3.36 -0.74 -15.79
N LYS A 41 -4.46 -1.46 -16.05
CA LYS A 41 -5.60 -1.55 -15.14
C LYS A 41 -5.53 -2.82 -14.32
N ILE A 42 -5.54 -2.64 -13.00
CA ILE A 42 -5.60 -3.76 -12.03
C ILE A 42 -6.81 -3.63 -11.08
N GLU A 43 -7.66 -2.62 -11.30
CA GLU A 43 -8.86 -2.39 -10.49
C GLU A 43 -9.76 -3.62 -10.51
N GLY A 44 -10.39 -3.89 -9.37
CA GLY A 44 -11.31 -5.00 -9.16
C GLY A 44 -11.08 -5.71 -7.84
N THR A 45 -11.90 -6.73 -7.62
CA THR A 45 -11.85 -7.58 -6.43
C THR A 45 -11.28 -8.95 -6.78
N TYR A 46 -10.35 -9.41 -5.96
CA TYR A 46 -9.64 -10.67 -6.13
C TYR A 46 -9.86 -11.56 -4.91
N ILE A 47 -10.21 -12.82 -5.15
CA ILE A 47 -10.33 -13.87 -4.12
C ILE A 47 -9.14 -14.81 -4.24
N LEU A 48 -8.52 -15.13 -3.11
CA LEU A 48 -7.47 -16.14 -3.04
C LEU A 48 -8.10 -17.53 -3.23
N GLU A 49 -7.86 -18.16 -4.39
CA GLU A 49 -8.39 -19.49 -4.69
C GLU A 49 -7.57 -20.58 -4.01
N TYR A 50 -6.24 -20.46 -4.09
CA TYR A 50 -5.33 -21.42 -3.46
C TYR A 50 -3.91 -20.87 -3.33
N ARG A 51 -3.15 -21.53 -2.46
CA ARG A 51 -1.71 -21.32 -2.24
C ARG A 51 -0.95 -22.60 -2.58
N ILE A 52 0.17 -22.46 -3.28
CA ILE A 52 1.14 -23.54 -3.49
C ILE A 52 2.34 -23.30 -2.56
N MET A 53 2.65 -24.31 -1.76
CA MET A 53 3.82 -24.30 -0.88
C MET A 53 5.09 -24.72 -1.63
N PRO A 54 6.31 -24.49 -1.10
CA PRO A 54 7.56 -24.87 -1.77
C PRO A 54 7.72 -26.34 -2.11
N ASP A 55 7.07 -27.21 -1.33
CA ASP A 55 7.04 -28.67 -1.56
C ASP A 55 5.98 -29.11 -2.60
N GLY A 56 5.27 -28.14 -3.21
CA GLY A 56 4.19 -28.39 -4.17
C GLY A 56 2.82 -28.63 -3.53
N THR A 57 2.71 -28.64 -2.21
CA THR A 57 1.41 -28.81 -1.52
C THR A 57 0.47 -27.67 -1.87
N LYS A 58 -0.74 -28.03 -2.33
CA LYS A 58 -1.81 -27.06 -2.61
C LYS A 58 -2.72 -26.89 -1.39
N ILE A 59 -2.85 -25.65 -0.91
CA ILE A 59 -3.72 -25.27 0.21
C ILE A 59 -4.90 -24.45 -0.34
N THR A 60 -6.11 -24.76 0.11
CA THR A 60 -7.34 -24.05 -0.28
C THR A 60 -8.15 -23.62 0.94
N SER A 61 -9.23 -22.86 0.73
CA SER A 61 -10.20 -22.56 1.79
C SER A 61 -10.72 -23.85 2.47
N PRO A 62 -10.88 -23.86 3.82
CA PRO A 62 -10.73 -22.74 4.74
C PRO A 62 -9.30 -22.57 5.31
N ALA A 63 -8.32 -23.41 4.94
CA ALA A 63 -6.96 -23.36 5.48
C ALA A 63 -6.16 -22.14 5.00
N VAL A 64 -6.52 -21.56 3.86
CA VAL A 64 -6.10 -20.23 3.40
C VAL A 64 -7.30 -19.51 2.80
N VAL A 65 -7.49 -18.25 3.17
CA VAL A 65 -8.53 -17.38 2.61
C VAL A 65 -7.97 -15.98 2.44
N GLY A 66 -8.42 -15.27 1.41
CA GLY A 66 -7.98 -13.90 1.19
C GLY A 66 -8.92 -13.16 0.26
N ILE A 67 -9.03 -11.85 0.48
CA ILE A 67 -9.67 -10.91 -0.42
C ILE A 67 -8.76 -9.71 -0.58
N MET A 68 -8.66 -9.21 -1.80
CA MET A 68 -7.94 -8.00 -2.13
C MET A 68 -8.76 -7.19 -3.12
N THR A 69 -8.87 -5.88 -2.86
CA THR A 69 -9.59 -4.96 -3.74
C THR A 69 -8.68 -3.81 -4.14
N TYR A 70 -8.67 -3.51 -5.42
CA TYR A 70 -8.09 -2.31 -5.99
C TYR A 70 -9.22 -1.40 -6.50
N THR A 71 -9.25 -0.16 -6.02
CA THR A 71 -10.02 0.93 -6.62
C THR A 71 -9.12 1.72 -7.57
N ASP A 72 -9.53 2.92 -7.99
CA ASP A 72 -8.70 3.80 -8.83
C ASP A 72 -7.34 4.15 -8.18
N ASP A 73 -7.29 4.25 -6.84
CA ASP A 73 -6.14 4.75 -6.11
C ASP A 73 -5.92 4.10 -4.74
N TYR A 74 -6.75 3.12 -4.34
CA TYR A 74 -6.59 2.39 -3.08
C TYR A 74 -6.47 0.89 -3.28
N ARG A 75 -5.61 0.28 -2.46
CA ARG A 75 -5.51 -1.16 -2.25
C ARG A 75 -5.95 -1.51 -0.84
N ASN A 76 -6.83 -2.51 -0.74
CA ASN A 76 -7.20 -3.15 0.51
C ASN A 76 -6.94 -4.64 0.39
N MET A 77 -6.29 -5.25 1.37
CA MET A 77 -6.00 -6.68 1.38
C MET A 77 -6.22 -7.26 2.77
N ASN A 78 -6.86 -8.41 2.81
CA ASN A 78 -6.98 -9.24 4.00
C ASN A 78 -6.68 -10.69 3.63
N VAL A 79 -5.73 -11.31 4.31
CA VAL A 79 -5.36 -12.71 4.13
C VAL A 79 -5.27 -13.39 5.47
N CYS A 80 -5.83 -14.60 5.58
CA CYS A 80 -5.71 -15.46 6.75
C CYS A 80 -5.31 -16.86 6.30
N TRP A 81 -4.42 -17.50 7.06
CA TRP A 81 -4.00 -18.88 6.80
C TRP A 81 -3.71 -19.60 8.12
N MET A 82 -3.62 -20.93 8.05
CA MET A 82 -3.16 -21.73 9.18
C MET A 82 -1.64 -21.90 9.12
N ASN A 83 -0.96 -21.55 10.20
CA ASN A 83 0.47 -21.76 10.39
C ASN A 83 0.67 -22.65 11.62
N ASP A 84 1.14 -23.89 11.44
CA ASP A 84 1.30 -24.90 12.50
C ASP A 84 0.06 -25.05 13.40
N GLY A 85 -1.12 -25.12 12.75
CA GLY A 85 -2.41 -25.28 13.44
C GLY A 85 -2.93 -24.02 14.15
N LYS A 86 -2.27 -22.88 13.97
CA LYS A 86 -2.68 -21.59 14.53
C LYS A 86 -3.02 -20.58 13.43
N PRO A 87 -4.01 -19.71 13.64
CA PRO A 87 -4.36 -18.71 12.65
C PRO A 87 -3.27 -17.62 12.55
N ALA A 88 -2.88 -17.33 11.33
CA ALA A 88 -2.02 -16.22 10.96
C ALA A 88 -2.78 -15.30 9.99
N SER A 89 -2.49 -14.00 10.00
CA SER A 89 -3.20 -13.04 9.16
C SER A 89 -2.38 -11.80 8.84
N ILE A 90 -2.73 -11.17 7.72
CA ILE A 90 -2.26 -9.85 7.33
C ILE A 90 -3.47 -9.04 6.87
N SER A 91 -3.51 -7.75 7.24
CA SER A 91 -4.43 -6.76 6.72
C SER A 91 -3.67 -5.49 6.32
N LEU A 92 -4.03 -4.92 5.18
CA LEU A 92 -3.39 -3.73 4.62
C LEU A 92 -4.42 -2.77 4.04
N ILE A 93 -4.18 -1.47 4.24
CA ILE A 93 -4.82 -0.39 3.48
C ILE A 93 -3.71 0.53 2.98
N ALA A 94 -3.69 0.80 1.69
CA ALA A 94 -2.70 1.67 1.06
C ALA A 94 -3.30 2.50 -0.07
N LYS A 95 -2.71 3.69 -0.33
CA LYS A 95 -2.86 4.35 -1.62
C LYS A 95 -1.83 3.82 -2.58
N TYR A 96 -2.16 3.77 -3.87
CA TYR A 96 -1.19 3.36 -4.89
C TYR A 96 -1.29 4.22 -6.15
N THR A 97 -0.22 4.21 -6.93
CA THR A 97 -0.23 4.62 -8.33
C THR A 97 0.40 3.54 -9.19
N LEU A 98 -0.07 3.39 -10.42
CA LEU A 98 0.44 2.41 -11.35
C LEU A 98 0.62 3.03 -12.74
N SER A 99 1.80 2.86 -13.30
CA SER A 99 2.14 3.17 -14.68
C SER A 99 2.76 1.95 -15.36
N GLU A 100 3.07 2.03 -16.65
CA GLU A 100 3.82 0.96 -17.34
C GLU A 100 5.26 0.80 -16.83
N LYS A 101 5.76 1.76 -16.04
CA LYS A 101 7.16 1.79 -15.58
C LYS A 101 7.32 1.58 -14.08
N GLU A 102 6.33 2.02 -13.29
CA GLU A 102 6.46 2.08 -11.85
C GLU A 102 5.11 1.86 -11.14
N TYR A 103 5.17 1.10 -10.07
CA TYR A 103 4.15 0.98 -9.03
C TYR A 103 4.65 1.68 -7.78
N THR A 104 3.86 2.62 -7.23
CA THR A 104 4.14 3.22 -5.92
C THR A 104 3.06 2.86 -4.92
N GLU A 105 3.42 2.80 -3.65
CA GLU A 105 2.47 2.51 -2.58
C GLU A 105 2.78 3.31 -1.33
N ASP A 106 1.76 4.01 -0.82
CA ASP A 106 1.76 4.69 0.47
C ASP A 106 0.94 3.86 1.45
N SER A 107 1.59 3.10 2.33
CA SER A 107 0.92 2.30 3.36
C SER A 107 0.26 3.23 4.38
N MET A 108 -1.03 3.06 4.60
CA MET A 108 -1.82 3.82 5.57
C MET A 108 -2.06 3.03 6.85
N PHE A 109 -2.16 1.72 6.72
CA PHE A 109 -2.39 0.80 7.80
C PHE A 109 -1.87 -0.58 7.41
N TYR A 110 -1.14 -1.21 8.31
CA TYR A 110 -0.74 -2.61 8.19
C TYR A 110 -0.92 -3.29 9.54
N SER A 111 -1.49 -4.47 9.55
CA SER A 111 -1.51 -5.32 10.72
C SER A 111 -1.16 -6.75 10.36
N ALA A 112 -0.44 -7.42 11.25
CA ALA A 112 0.01 -8.78 11.03
C ALA A 112 0.01 -9.60 12.31
N ASN A 113 -0.36 -10.87 12.17
CA ASN A 113 -0.16 -11.93 13.15
C ASN A 113 0.45 -13.14 12.44
N ILE A 114 1.72 -13.04 12.04
CA ILE A 114 2.37 -14.05 11.18
C ILE A 114 2.80 -15.27 11.97
N ASP A 115 3.23 -15.08 13.22
CA ASP A 115 3.81 -16.12 14.07
C ASP A 115 2.87 -16.58 15.19
N ALA A 116 1.61 -16.20 15.13
CA ALA A 116 0.58 -16.50 16.15
C ALA A 116 0.92 -16.00 17.58
N LYS A 117 1.81 -15.00 17.71
CA LYS A 117 2.14 -14.35 19.00
C LYS A 117 1.24 -13.16 19.34
N GLY A 118 0.33 -12.83 18.46
CA GLY A 118 -0.60 -11.73 18.60
C GLY A 118 -0.52 -10.73 17.46
N LEU A 119 -1.51 -9.87 17.39
CA LEU A 119 -1.65 -8.87 16.35
C LEU A 119 -0.67 -7.71 16.60
N THR A 120 0.10 -7.36 15.59
CA THR A 120 0.89 -6.14 15.55
C THR A 120 0.26 -5.15 14.60
N TYR A 121 0.45 -3.86 14.84
CA TYR A 121 -0.08 -2.77 14.02
C TYR A 121 1.05 -1.83 13.61
N ASP A 122 1.02 -1.42 12.35
CA ASP A 122 1.86 -0.34 11.83
C ASP A 122 0.96 0.68 11.13
N THR A 123 0.95 1.90 11.64
CA THR A 123 0.25 3.07 11.09
C THR A 123 1.24 4.11 10.56
N THR A 124 2.52 3.75 10.47
CA THR A 124 3.54 4.61 9.89
C THR A 124 3.28 4.74 8.39
N ALA A 125 3.24 5.97 7.91
CA ALA A 125 3.13 6.25 6.48
C ALA A 125 4.42 5.82 5.76
N LEU A 126 4.45 4.55 5.33
CA LEU A 126 5.58 3.98 4.62
C LEU A 126 5.37 4.14 3.12
N HIS A 127 6.24 4.90 2.46
CA HIS A 127 6.26 5.04 1.01
C HIS A 127 7.23 4.04 0.39
N GLY A 128 6.79 3.38 -0.68
CA GLY A 128 7.64 2.48 -1.45
C GLY A 128 7.34 2.57 -2.95
N ALA A 129 8.35 2.22 -3.77
CA ALA A 129 8.23 2.18 -5.22
C ALA A 129 8.90 0.91 -5.78
N SER A 130 8.38 0.40 -6.87
CA SER A 130 8.92 -0.76 -7.57
C SER A 130 8.79 -0.59 -9.09
N PRO A 131 9.80 -1.02 -9.86
CA PRO A 131 9.68 -1.03 -11.32
C PRO A 131 8.60 -2.00 -11.77
N VAL A 132 7.88 -1.62 -12.82
CA VAL A 132 6.87 -2.46 -13.50
C VAL A 132 7.46 -3.04 -14.76
N THR A 133 7.16 -4.30 -15.00
CA THR A 133 7.42 -4.98 -16.28
C THR A 133 6.08 -5.42 -16.86
N MET A 134 5.80 -5.03 -18.09
CA MET A 134 4.62 -5.51 -18.81
C MET A 134 4.92 -6.87 -19.43
N LYS A 135 4.22 -7.91 -19.05
CA LYS A 135 4.40 -9.28 -19.53
C LYS A 135 3.08 -10.04 -19.52
N ASP A 136 2.86 -10.90 -20.50
CA ASP A 136 1.68 -11.77 -20.62
C ASP A 136 0.34 -11.01 -20.55
N GLY A 137 0.34 -9.75 -21.05
CA GLY A 137 -0.85 -8.89 -21.09
C GLY A 137 -1.17 -8.13 -19.80
N GLY A 138 -0.30 -8.18 -18.79
CA GLY A 138 -0.49 -7.45 -17.54
C GLY A 138 0.81 -6.93 -16.89
N PRO A 139 0.68 -6.07 -15.88
CA PRO A 139 1.82 -5.57 -15.12
C PRO A 139 2.34 -6.62 -14.13
N GLN A 140 3.66 -6.66 -13.99
CA GLN A 140 4.36 -7.46 -12.98
C GLN A 140 5.27 -6.54 -12.18
N PHE A 141 5.20 -6.62 -10.86
CA PHE A 141 6.02 -5.83 -9.94
C PHE A 141 6.11 -6.49 -8.57
N LYS A 142 7.11 -6.12 -7.79
CA LYS A 142 7.18 -6.47 -6.37
C LYS A 142 6.38 -5.43 -5.57
N PHE A 143 5.55 -5.87 -4.64
CA PHE A 143 4.97 -4.94 -3.66
C PHE A 143 6.08 -4.37 -2.78
N PRO A 144 6.22 -3.02 -2.71
CA PRO A 144 7.44 -2.42 -2.18
C PRO A 144 7.52 -2.43 -0.64
N ASN A 145 6.40 -2.52 0.04
CA ASN A 145 6.30 -2.36 1.49
C ASN A 145 6.17 -3.70 2.22
N HIS A 146 6.46 -3.72 3.53
CA HIS A 146 6.23 -4.83 4.48
C HIS A 146 6.79 -6.20 4.06
N GLY A 147 7.75 -6.26 3.14
CA GLY A 147 8.33 -7.52 2.68
C GLY A 147 7.37 -8.38 1.85
N GLU A 148 6.39 -7.78 1.22
CA GLU A 148 5.37 -8.46 0.44
C GLU A 148 5.92 -9.18 -0.82
N PRO A 149 5.14 -10.11 -1.43
CA PRO A 149 5.54 -10.88 -2.61
C PRO A 149 5.66 -10.03 -3.88
N SER A 150 6.03 -10.66 -4.99
CA SER A 150 5.86 -10.09 -6.33
C SER A 150 4.52 -10.51 -6.91
N GLY A 151 3.80 -9.57 -7.53
CA GLY A 151 2.53 -9.78 -8.21
C GLY A 151 2.68 -9.80 -9.72
N ALA A 152 2.03 -10.74 -10.39
CA ALA A 152 1.88 -10.81 -11.84
C ALA A 152 0.38 -10.80 -12.16
N PHE A 153 -0.10 -9.70 -12.71
CA PHE A 153 -1.53 -9.50 -13.01
C PHE A 153 -1.86 -9.97 -14.42
N THR A 154 -3.06 -10.50 -14.58
CA THR A 154 -3.70 -10.83 -15.85
C THR A 154 -5.12 -10.26 -15.88
N LYS A 155 -5.83 -10.41 -17.01
CA LYS A 155 -7.25 -10.00 -17.08
C LYS A 155 -8.15 -10.79 -16.11
N ASP A 156 -7.78 -12.04 -15.76
CA ASP A 156 -8.62 -12.95 -15.01
C ASP A 156 -8.19 -13.10 -13.54
N GLY A 157 -7.04 -12.51 -13.14
CA GLY A 157 -6.54 -12.63 -11.78
C GLY A 157 -5.11 -12.14 -11.57
N MET A 158 -4.48 -12.65 -10.52
CA MET A 158 -3.10 -12.34 -10.16
C MET A 158 -2.42 -13.58 -9.59
N ILE A 159 -1.14 -13.73 -9.87
CA ILE A 159 -0.26 -14.68 -9.17
C ILE A 159 0.69 -13.86 -8.29
N ALA A 160 0.69 -14.14 -6.97
CA ALA A 160 1.61 -13.51 -6.02
C ALA A 160 2.63 -14.54 -5.54
N THR A 161 3.93 -14.28 -5.79
CA THR A 161 5.01 -15.21 -5.46
C THR A 161 5.96 -14.64 -4.43
N MET A 162 6.14 -15.36 -3.33
CA MET A 162 7.18 -15.15 -2.32
C MET A 162 8.19 -16.31 -2.47
N PRO A 163 9.37 -16.05 -3.06
CA PRO A 163 10.36 -17.11 -3.29
C PRO A 163 10.72 -17.87 -2.02
N GLY A 164 10.68 -19.21 -2.08
CA GLY A 164 10.98 -20.09 -0.96
C GLY A 164 9.90 -20.17 0.13
N ALA A 165 8.77 -19.46 -0.02
CA ALA A 165 7.68 -19.46 0.95
C ALA A 165 6.34 -19.93 0.36
N PHE A 166 5.86 -19.30 -0.72
CA PHE A 166 4.58 -19.68 -1.33
C PHE A 166 4.37 -19.02 -2.72
N THR A 167 3.39 -19.57 -3.44
CA THR A 167 2.76 -18.92 -4.61
C THR A 167 1.25 -18.92 -4.43
N ASP A 168 0.65 -17.75 -4.39
CA ASP A 168 -0.80 -17.52 -4.26
C ASP A 168 -1.44 -17.27 -5.62
N HIS A 169 -2.55 -17.96 -5.86
CA HIS A 169 -3.37 -17.79 -7.05
C HIS A 169 -4.66 -17.09 -6.69
N TRP A 170 -4.82 -15.88 -7.24
CA TRP A 170 -5.96 -15.00 -7.01
C TRP A 170 -6.81 -14.92 -8.26
N LYS A 171 -8.09 -15.10 -8.10
CA LYS A 171 -9.07 -14.94 -9.16
C LYS A 171 -9.77 -13.60 -9.05
N LYS A 172 -9.85 -12.87 -10.16
CA LYS A 172 -10.67 -11.67 -10.27
C LYS A 172 -12.13 -12.07 -10.36
N ILE A 173 -13.03 -11.38 -9.62
CA ILE A 173 -14.46 -11.74 -9.51
C ILE A 173 -15.41 -10.66 -10.01
N ASP A 174 -14.91 -9.49 -10.44
CA ASP A 174 -15.66 -8.37 -11.03
C ASP A 174 -14.90 -7.73 -12.21
#